data_0a5568aad97eace5d1e817392496791a
#
_entry.id   0a5568aad97eace5d1e817392496791a
#
_cell.length_a   1.000
_cell.length_b   1.000
_cell.length_c   1.000
_cell.angle_alpha   90.00
_cell.angle_beta   90.00
_cell.angle_gamma   90.00
#
_symmetry.space_group_name_H-M   'P 1'
#
loop_
_entity.id
_entity.type
_entity.pdbx_description
1 polymer ?
#
loop_
_entity_poly.entity_id
_entity_poly.type
_entity_poly.pdbx_seq_one_letter_code
_entity_poly.pdbx_strand_id
1 'polypeptide(L)'
;MYKKILIASLALIAGLASGKKDDPTPSPNPPSTLTIDGVASTLEFYQLDTAHLSVAGVAKDAAAKAVWAVNGAKAAEGATFDFTTAHPGKYEVTLTVDGKSAKHTYTVAPRFSEGAFLLNEGNFGNETGSLTYIHPSKKLVIDQAYFHINGTKLGNVCQDLAFGNDQVYIISQNGPKNGGEGLLTIASSNSLEKVKVYNDETLAQQWPTHIAVLRDQIYLRTDRNGIYRGTADGGFVSIPGTSKAKKLRMAQIGERLFALTSDSKVLMIQGTQVVRELDLSPAKPSGIAVSHDGKLWVSTTSPNAILKVDPTPDNFVALDRHILDKSISSGWSATSAFFAHGDKLYFTGQSSVIYCHDFATSKTSQVIDVKTIDGVGTSANMYYNSLGIDPATGELYYAAFEDFSTYNKKNVTMVLKADGTKLLLKEKVNSFPAGFFFIPNAASRTGANR
;
A
#
# COMPACT_ATOMS: atom_id res chain seq x y z
N MET A 1 -42.16 5.47 -6.90
CA MET A 1 -42.89 6.55 -7.61
C MET A 1 -41.84 7.46 -8.26
N TYR A 2 -41.55 7.27 -9.53
CA TYR A 2 -40.60 8.11 -10.26
C TYR A 2 -41.38 9.16 -11.07
N LYS A 3 -41.10 10.45 -10.83
CA LYS A 3 -41.60 11.54 -11.70
C LYS A 3 -40.59 11.78 -12.81
N LYS A 4 -40.98 11.44 -14.04
CA LYS A 4 -40.34 11.85 -15.29
C LYS A 4 -40.70 13.32 -15.56
N ILE A 5 -39.71 14.16 -15.75
CA ILE A 5 -39.91 15.52 -16.31
C ILE A 5 -39.63 15.46 -17.79
N LEU A 6 -40.68 15.75 -18.58
CA LEU A 6 -40.65 15.86 -20.00
C LEU A 6 -40.37 17.31 -20.40
N ILE A 7 -39.30 17.56 -21.14
CA ILE A 7 -39.03 18.89 -21.72
C ILE A 7 -39.57 18.86 -23.18
N ALA A 8 -40.58 19.64 -23.44
CA ALA A 8 -41.16 19.84 -24.76
C ALA A 8 -40.43 20.94 -25.52
N SER A 9 -39.92 20.60 -26.69
CA SER A 9 -39.34 21.56 -27.63
C SER A 9 -40.46 22.21 -28.47
N LEU A 10 -40.54 23.52 -28.42
CA LEU A 10 -41.51 24.28 -29.21
C LEU A 10 -40.78 24.76 -30.52
N ALA A 11 -41.21 24.27 -31.63
CA ALA A 11 -40.77 24.77 -32.94
C ALA A 11 -41.68 25.94 -33.38
N LEU A 12 -41.12 27.08 -33.62
CA LEU A 12 -41.84 28.24 -34.18
C LEU A 12 -41.45 28.41 -35.65
N ILE A 13 -42.45 28.28 -36.53
CA ILE A 13 -42.34 28.61 -37.96
C ILE A 13 -42.62 30.09 -38.13
N ALA A 14 -41.69 30.83 -38.69
CA ALA A 14 -41.92 32.21 -39.11
C ALA A 14 -41.74 32.35 -40.61
N GLY A 15 -42.70 33.04 -41.20
CA GLY A 15 -42.89 33.18 -42.64
C GLY A 15 -41.92 34.14 -43.33
N LEU A 16 -41.83 33.96 -44.63
CA LEU A 16 -41.06 34.72 -45.58
C LEU A 16 -41.59 36.15 -45.75
N ALA A 17 -40.71 37.14 -45.56
CA ALA A 17 -40.88 38.48 -46.16
C ALA A 17 -39.58 38.88 -46.83
N SER A 18 -39.63 39.14 -48.12
CA SER A 18 -38.54 39.60 -48.98
C SER A 18 -38.21 41.03 -48.67
N GLY A 19 -36.93 41.38 -48.41
CA GLY A 19 -36.46 42.77 -48.28
C GLY A 19 -34.93 42.84 -48.38
N LYS A 20 -34.46 43.52 -49.36
CA LYS A 20 -33.14 44.04 -49.68
C LYS A 20 -31.90 43.57 -48.92
N LYS A 21 -30.92 43.08 -49.69
CA LYS A 21 -29.53 42.90 -49.30
C LYS A 21 -28.93 44.20 -48.79
N ASP A 22 -28.70 44.28 -47.47
CA ASP A 22 -27.62 45.03 -46.87
C ASP A 22 -26.61 44.01 -46.41
N ASP A 23 -25.34 44.17 -46.79
CA ASP A 23 -24.23 43.34 -46.29
C ASP A 23 -24.21 43.39 -44.74
N PRO A 24 -24.25 42.25 -44.03
CA PRO A 24 -24.10 42.30 -42.60
C PRO A 24 -22.65 42.68 -42.30
N THR A 25 -22.43 43.88 -41.77
CA THR A 25 -21.23 44.20 -41.03
C THR A 25 -21.00 43.09 -40.02
N PRO A 26 -19.83 42.42 -39.99
CA PRO A 26 -19.59 41.39 -38.99
C PRO A 26 -19.75 42.01 -37.62
N SER A 27 -20.72 41.54 -36.86
CA SER A 27 -20.87 41.87 -35.45
C SER A 27 -19.52 41.62 -34.79
N PRO A 28 -18.93 42.56 -34.07
CA PRO A 28 -17.66 42.31 -33.39
C PRO A 28 -17.90 41.14 -32.44
N ASN A 29 -17.19 40.04 -32.66
CA ASN A 29 -17.14 38.97 -31.70
C ASN A 29 -16.86 39.59 -30.32
N PRO A 30 -17.62 39.27 -29.27
CA PRO A 30 -17.30 39.78 -27.93
C PRO A 30 -15.84 39.45 -27.66
N PRO A 31 -15.08 40.41 -27.08
CA PRO A 31 -13.67 40.17 -26.82
C PRO A 31 -13.51 38.87 -26.05
N SER A 32 -12.86 37.90 -26.66
CA SER A 32 -12.62 36.61 -26.04
C SER A 32 -11.78 36.83 -24.78
N THR A 33 -12.31 36.43 -23.65
CA THR A 33 -11.63 36.55 -22.36
C THR A 33 -10.59 35.41 -22.25
N LEU A 34 -9.36 35.74 -21.89
CA LEU A 34 -8.33 34.74 -21.60
C LEU A 34 -8.81 33.80 -20.49
N THR A 35 -8.81 32.49 -20.75
CA THR A 35 -9.21 31.46 -19.81
C THR A 35 -8.25 30.29 -19.85
N ILE A 36 -8.26 29.49 -18.78
CA ILE A 36 -7.57 28.21 -18.68
C ILE A 36 -8.59 27.12 -18.96
N ASP A 37 -8.41 26.36 -20.04
CA ASP A 37 -9.16 25.13 -20.31
C ASP A 37 -8.48 23.91 -19.71
N GLY A 38 -9.24 22.80 -19.54
CA GLY A 38 -8.75 21.57 -18.94
C GLY A 38 -8.77 21.58 -17.42
N VAL A 39 -9.29 22.65 -16.81
CA VAL A 39 -9.56 22.67 -15.37
C VAL A 39 -10.66 21.67 -15.08
N ALA A 40 -10.32 20.60 -14.36
CA ALA A 40 -11.28 19.59 -13.97
C ALA A 40 -12.39 20.20 -13.10
N SER A 41 -13.63 19.94 -13.49
CA SER A 41 -14.83 20.34 -12.72
C SER A 41 -15.00 19.51 -11.43
N THR A 42 -14.15 18.53 -11.20
CA THR A 42 -14.19 17.62 -10.03
C THR A 42 -13.42 18.21 -8.87
N LEU A 43 -14.06 18.18 -7.70
CA LEU A 43 -13.58 18.77 -6.45
C LEU A 43 -12.35 18.08 -5.84
N GLU A 44 -11.94 16.91 -6.37
CA GLU A 44 -10.87 16.10 -5.79
C GLU A 44 -9.67 16.00 -6.74
N PHE A 45 -8.58 16.65 -6.36
CA PHE A 45 -7.28 16.53 -7.01
C PHE A 45 -6.27 16.00 -5.98
N TYR A 46 -5.62 14.91 -6.33
CA TYR A 46 -4.71 14.22 -5.43
C TYR A 46 -3.24 14.38 -5.85
N GLN A 47 -2.32 14.16 -4.92
CA GLN A 47 -0.90 14.00 -5.25
C GLN A 47 -0.72 13.09 -6.47
N LEU A 48 0.19 13.45 -7.36
CA LEU A 48 0.53 12.72 -8.60
C LEU A 48 -0.57 12.72 -9.67
N ASP A 49 -1.72 13.37 -9.45
CA ASP A 49 -2.65 13.65 -10.54
C ASP A 49 -2.02 14.67 -11.51
N THR A 50 -2.43 14.60 -12.76
CA THR A 50 -2.02 15.55 -13.78
C THR A 50 -3.23 16.26 -14.37
N ALA A 51 -3.23 17.59 -14.32
CA ALA A 51 -4.18 18.42 -15.04
C ALA A 51 -3.54 18.87 -16.36
N HIS A 52 -4.14 18.48 -17.49
CA HIS A 52 -3.71 18.90 -18.82
C HIS A 52 -4.39 20.22 -19.17
N LEU A 53 -3.67 21.31 -19.00
CA LEU A 53 -4.18 22.67 -19.14
C LEU A 53 -3.86 23.23 -20.52
N SER A 54 -4.73 24.06 -21.04
CA SER A 54 -4.51 24.79 -22.31
C SER A 54 -5.01 26.23 -22.26
N VAL A 55 -4.43 27.06 -23.11
CA VAL A 55 -4.83 28.45 -23.29
C VAL A 55 -6.10 28.51 -24.10
N ALA A 56 -7.10 29.27 -23.65
CA ALA A 56 -8.30 29.57 -24.42
C ALA A 56 -8.63 31.05 -24.43
N GLY A 57 -9.49 31.48 -25.36
CA GLY A 57 -9.95 32.84 -25.47
C GLY A 57 -8.96 33.82 -26.14
N VAL A 58 -7.89 33.34 -26.76
CA VAL A 58 -6.91 34.16 -27.50
C VAL A 58 -6.51 33.50 -28.82
N ALA A 59 -5.88 34.29 -29.72
CA ALA A 59 -5.38 33.78 -31.01
C ALA A 59 -4.23 32.78 -30.79
N LYS A 60 -4.08 31.82 -31.71
CA LYS A 60 -3.09 30.73 -31.63
C LYS A 60 -1.65 31.25 -31.46
N ASP A 61 -1.28 32.30 -32.16
CA ASP A 61 0.06 32.89 -32.09
C ASP A 61 0.35 33.54 -30.73
N ALA A 62 -0.68 34.13 -30.11
CA ALA A 62 -0.59 34.65 -28.74
C ALA A 62 -0.52 33.52 -27.70
N ALA A 63 -1.34 32.47 -27.87
CA ALA A 63 -1.31 31.29 -27.02
C ALA A 63 0.08 30.60 -27.01
N ALA A 64 0.77 30.56 -28.16
CA ALA A 64 2.13 29.99 -28.25
C ALA A 64 3.18 30.73 -27.40
N LYS A 65 2.91 31.96 -26.99
CA LYS A 65 3.78 32.81 -26.16
C LYS A 65 3.32 32.89 -24.70
N ALA A 66 2.34 32.07 -24.33
CA ALA A 66 1.79 32.07 -23.00
C ALA A 66 2.87 31.66 -21.95
N VAL A 67 2.78 32.26 -20.77
CA VAL A 67 3.63 31.95 -19.64
C VAL A 67 2.77 31.36 -18.52
N TRP A 68 3.13 30.18 -18.06
CA TRP A 68 2.52 29.48 -16.94
C TRP A 68 3.38 29.66 -15.71
N ALA A 69 2.76 29.95 -14.58
CA ALA A 69 3.41 30.01 -13.27
C ALA A 69 2.61 29.22 -12.24
N VAL A 70 3.33 28.63 -11.28
CA VAL A 70 2.75 27.94 -10.12
C VAL A 70 3.24 28.67 -8.86
N ASN A 71 2.31 29.15 -8.03
CA ASN A 71 2.60 29.93 -6.84
C ASN A 71 3.55 31.13 -7.13
N GLY A 72 3.36 31.77 -8.27
CA GLY A 72 4.17 32.90 -8.72
C GLY A 72 5.51 32.55 -9.37
N ALA A 73 5.98 31.31 -9.28
CA ALA A 73 7.19 30.86 -9.96
C ALA A 73 6.88 30.38 -11.39
N LYS A 74 7.65 30.84 -12.39
CA LYS A 74 7.51 30.39 -13.77
C LYS A 74 7.71 28.87 -13.87
N ALA A 75 6.72 28.19 -14.47
CA ALA A 75 6.71 26.74 -14.62
C ALA A 75 6.90 26.28 -16.08
N ALA A 76 6.27 26.98 -17.05
CA ALA A 76 6.33 26.61 -18.45
C ALA A 76 6.05 27.82 -19.37
N GLU A 77 6.30 27.64 -20.66
CA GLU A 77 5.85 28.52 -21.76
C GLU A 77 5.13 27.69 -22.82
N GLY A 78 4.18 28.30 -23.52
CA GLY A 78 3.45 27.71 -24.64
C GLY A 78 1.96 27.52 -24.40
N ALA A 79 1.28 26.97 -25.42
CA ALA A 79 -0.17 26.88 -25.45
C ALA A 79 -0.77 25.84 -24.47
N THR A 80 0.06 24.96 -23.92
CA THR A 80 -0.35 23.88 -22.98
C THR A 80 0.59 23.78 -21.79
N PHE A 81 0.07 23.28 -20.67
CA PHE A 81 0.83 23.04 -19.46
C PHE A 81 0.24 21.85 -18.69
N ASP A 82 1.08 20.91 -18.31
CA ASP A 82 0.70 19.80 -17.43
C ASP A 82 1.04 20.15 -15.97
N PHE A 83 -0.01 20.44 -15.18
CA PHE A 83 0.16 20.67 -13.75
C PHE A 83 0.09 19.33 -12.99
N THR A 84 1.14 19.02 -12.26
CA THR A 84 1.21 17.88 -11.33
C THR A 84 2.08 18.25 -10.14
N THR A 85 1.85 17.62 -8.99
CA THR A 85 2.68 17.79 -7.79
C THR A 85 2.73 16.51 -6.94
N ALA A 86 3.88 16.29 -6.30
CA ALA A 86 4.08 15.21 -5.35
C ALA A 86 3.60 15.56 -3.92
N HIS A 87 3.30 16.82 -3.64
CA HIS A 87 3.00 17.30 -2.29
C HIS A 87 1.57 17.79 -2.15
N PRO A 88 0.85 17.45 -1.05
CA PRO A 88 -0.46 18.03 -0.76
C PRO A 88 -0.34 19.54 -0.50
N GLY A 89 -1.41 20.28 -0.76
CA GLY A 89 -1.41 21.72 -0.50
C GLY A 89 -2.29 22.50 -1.45
N LYS A 90 -2.18 23.82 -1.36
CA LYS A 90 -2.85 24.75 -2.30
C LYS A 90 -1.85 25.31 -3.30
N TYR A 91 -2.22 25.26 -4.57
CA TYR A 91 -1.37 25.69 -5.69
C TYR A 91 -2.17 26.64 -6.59
N GLU A 92 -1.72 27.88 -6.71
CA GLU A 92 -2.26 28.83 -7.67
C GLU A 92 -1.53 28.67 -9.01
N VAL A 93 -2.23 28.20 -10.03
CA VAL A 93 -1.74 28.18 -11.41
C VAL A 93 -2.18 29.48 -12.08
N THR A 94 -1.23 30.24 -12.58
CA THR A 94 -1.44 31.50 -13.28
C THR A 94 -1.01 31.37 -14.75
N LEU A 95 -1.91 31.71 -15.68
CA LEU A 95 -1.65 31.84 -17.11
C LEU A 95 -1.53 33.31 -17.45
N THR A 96 -0.48 33.72 -18.16
CA THR A 96 -0.30 35.10 -18.65
C THR A 96 -0.04 35.09 -20.14
N VAL A 97 -0.81 35.94 -20.89
CA VAL A 97 -0.68 36.16 -22.33
C VAL A 97 -0.85 37.66 -22.60
N ASP A 98 0.12 38.30 -23.24
CA ASP A 98 0.11 39.72 -23.63
C ASP A 98 -0.33 40.65 -22.47
N GLY A 99 0.21 40.39 -21.25
CA GLY A 99 -0.09 41.19 -20.05
C GLY A 99 -1.44 40.91 -19.38
N LYS A 100 -2.30 40.07 -19.95
CA LYS A 100 -3.54 39.57 -19.31
C LYS A 100 -3.25 38.29 -18.57
N SER A 101 -3.97 38.06 -17.46
CA SER A 101 -3.80 36.83 -16.65
C SER A 101 -5.14 36.17 -16.36
N ALA A 102 -5.11 34.83 -16.34
CA ALA A 102 -6.15 33.95 -15.78
C ALA A 102 -5.55 33.07 -14.70
N LYS A 103 -6.35 32.69 -13.68
CA LYS A 103 -5.88 31.93 -12.54
C LYS A 103 -6.82 30.80 -12.21
N HIS A 104 -6.25 29.72 -11.70
CA HIS A 104 -6.99 28.61 -11.07
C HIS A 104 -6.24 28.12 -9.84
N THR A 105 -6.97 27.75 -8.78
CA THR A 105 -6.37 27.20 -7.55
C THR A 105 -6.74 25.74 -7.40
N TYR A 106 -5.72 24.88 -7.36
CA TYR A 106 -5.84 23.49 -7.00
C TYR A 106 -5.67 23.30 -5.49
N THR A 107 -6.58 22.57 -4.87
CA THR A 107 -6.35 22.00 -3.53
C THR A 107 -6.00 20.53 -3.72
N VAL A 108 -4.74 20.21 -3.51
CA VAL A 108 -4.18 18.87 -3.69
C VAL A 108 -4.30 18.09 -2.38
N ALA A 109 -5.06 17.02 -2.38
CA ALA A 109 -5.26 16.16 -1.23
C ALA A 109 -4.18 15.06 -1.15
N PRO A 110 -3.88 14.53 0.07
CA PRO A 110 -3.08 13.33 0.24
C PRO A 110 -3.71 12.14 -0.49
N ARG A 111 -2.89 11.35 -1.21
CA ARG A 111 -3.38 10.23 -2.02
C ARG A 111 -3.55 8.93 -1.25
N PHE A 112 -2.72 8.71 -0.24
CA PHE A 112 -2.52 7.40 0.40
C PHE A 112 -3.33 7.26 1.69
N SER A 113 -4.58 7.74 1.71
CA SER A 113 -5.45 7.66 2.89
C SER A 113 -6.23 6.34 3.01
N GLU A 114 -6.26 5.55 1.95
CA GLU A 114 -6.94 4.25 1.85
C GLU A 114 -6.24 3.36 0.81
N GLY A 115 -6.58 2.06 0.77
CA GLY A 115 -5.94 1.10 -0.13
C GLY A 115 -4.84 0.29 0.56
N ALA A 116 -3.88 -0.19 -0.20
CA ALA A 116 -2.80 -1.03 0.30
C ALA A 116 -1.44 -0.67 -0.31
N PHE A 117 -0.39 -0.96 0.43
CA PHE A 117 0.98 -1.00 -0.10
C PHE A 117 1.42 -2.45 -0.28
N LEU A 118 1.99 -2.75 -1.45
CA LEU A 118 2.87 -3.88 -1.64
C LEU A 118 4.30 -3.39 -1.37
N LEU A 119 4.90 -3.89 -0.31
CA LEU A 119 6.32 -3.67 -0.03
C LEU A 119 7.14 -4.65 -0.84
N ASN A 120 8.14 -4.14 -1.54
CA ASN A 120 9.11 -4.92 -2.30
C ASN A 120 10.47 -4.86 -1.60
N GLU A 121 11.12 -6.00 -1.43
CA GLU A 121 12.47 -6.05 -0.86
C GLU A 121 13.51 -5.39 -1.78
N GLY A 122 13.30 -5.51 -3.08
CA GLY A 122 14.33 -5.26 -4.08
C GLY A 122 15.38 -6.36 -4.12
N ASN A 123 16.18 -6.39 -5.14
CA ASN A 123 17.28 -7.35 -5.27
C ASN A 123 18.41 -7.01 -4.29
N PHE A 124 18.79 -7.99 -3.47
CA PHE A 124 19.87 -7.85 -2.48
C PHE A 124 21.17 -7.28 -3.07
N GLY A 125 21.51 -7.67 -4.31
CA GLY A 125 22.78 -7.29 -4.95
C GLY A 125 22.83 -5.89 -5.53
N ASN A 126 21.72 -5.37 -6.07
CA ASN A 126 21.75 -4.19 -6.94
C ASN A 126 20.53 -3.27 -6.86
N GLU A 127 19.50 -3.61 -6.07
CA GLU A 127 18.30 -2.78 -5.92
C GLU A 127 18.08 -2.32 -4.47
N THR A 128 17.19 -1.38 -4.31
CA THR A 128 16.63 -0.96 -3.02
C THR A 128 15.20 -1.47 -2.90
N GLY A 129 14.64 -1.43 -1.70
CA GLY A 129 13.22 -1.65 -1.52
C GLY A 129 12.37 -0.57 -2.18
N SER A 130 11.11 -0.89 -2.43
CA SER A 130 10.12 0.04 -2.99
C SER A 130 8.72 -0.23 -2.45
N LEU A 131 7.82 0.75 -2.62
CA LEU A 131 6.40 0.62 -2.34
C LEU A 131 5.61 0.71 -3.64
N THR A 132 4.75 -0.27 -3.89
CA THR A 132 3.71 -0.20 -4.91
C THR A 132 2.38 0.07 -4.24
N TYR A 133 1.75 1.20 -4.54
CA TYR A 133 0.42 1.55 -4.02
C TYR A 133 -0.68 0.92 -4.86
N ILE A 134 -1.72 0.39 -4.22
CA ILE A 134 -2.84 -0.30 -4.86
C ILE A 134 -4.15 0.22 -4.28
N HIS A 135 -5.03 0.70 -5.16
CA HIS A 135 -6.40 1.09 -4.83
C HIS A 135 -7.39 0.37 -5.77
N PRO A 136 -7.92 -0.80 -5.39
CA PRO A 136 -8.65 -1.67 -6.32
C PRO A 136 -9.93 -1.03 -6.87
N SER A 137 -10.72 -0.34 -6.06
CA SER A 137 -11.97 0.28 -6.51
C SER A 137 -11.75 1.41 -7.51
N LYS A 138 -10.62 2.13 -7.43
CA LYS A 138 -10.20 3.12 -8.43
C LYS A 138 -9.38 2.51 -9.57
N LYS A 139 -9.10 1.20 -9.52
CA LYS A 139 -8.21 0.48 -10.45
C LYS A 139 -6.85 1.17 -10.62
N LEU A 140 -6.36 1.77 -9.55
CA LEU A 140 -5.13 2.55 -9.53
C LEU A 140 -4.00 1.72 -8.94
N VAL A 141 -2.87 1.68 -9.67
CA VAL A 141 -1.62 1.10 -9.18
C VAL A 141 -0.50 2.10 -9.49
N ILE A 142 0.26 2.48 -8.46
CA ILE A 142 1.41 3.36 -8.58
C ILE A 142 2.63 2.58 -8.10
N ASP A 143 3.47 2.18 -9.04
CA ASP A 143 4.77 1.58 -8.71
C ASP A 143 5.71 2.63 -8.14
N GLN A 144 6.65 2.21 -7.28
CA GLN A 144 7.65 3.08 -6.65
C GLN A 144 7.06 4.35 -6.00
N ALA A 145 5.89 4.23 -5.36
CA ALA A 145 5.13 5.37 -4.82
C ALA A 145 5.97 6.26 -3.89
N TYR A 146 6.80 5.67 -3.01
CA TYR A 146 7.69 6.45 -2.13
C TYR A 146 8.70 7.32 -2.92
N PHE A 147 9.29 6.77 -3.97
CA PHE A 147 10.24 7.49 -4.82
C PHE A 147 9.59 8.65 -5.56
N HIS A 148 8.36 8.47 -6.07
CA HIS A 148 7.63 9.53 -6.76
C HIS A 148 7.31 10.72 -5.84
N ILE A 149 7.14 10.47 -4.54
CA ILE A 149 6.87 11.55 -3.56
C ILE A 149 8.16 12.23 -3.11
N ASN A 150 9.22 11.46 -2.82
CA ASN A 150 10.38 11.97 -2.09
C ASN A 150 11.63 12.17 -2.97
N GLY A 151 11.65 11.66 -4.21
CA GLY A 151 12.83 11.68 -5.08
C GLY A 151 14.00 10.83 -4.59
N THR A 152 13.81 10.06 -3.51
CA THR A 152 14.82 9.22 -2.86
C THR A 152 14.29 7.79 -2.69
N LYS A 153 15.20 6.82 -2.49
CA LYS A 153 14.86 5.41 -2.46
C LYS A 153 14.85 4.87 -1.03
N LEU A 154 13.98 3.90 -0.76
CA LEU A 154 14.02 3.13 0.49
C LEU A 154 15.34 2.38 0.64
N GLY A 155 15.62 1.87 1.84
CA GLY A 155 16.80 1.03 2.08
C GLY A 155 16.79 -0.27 1.27
N ASN A 156 17.91 -0.99 1.25
CA ASN A 156 18.03 -2.28 0.58
C ASN A 156 17.48 -3.41 1.46
N VAL A 157 16.71 -4.31 0.87
CA VAL A 157 16.02 -5.44 1.51
C VAL A 157 15.01 -4.96 2.55
N CYS A 158 13.94 -4.32 2.07
CA CYS A 158 12.78 -3.93 2.89
C CYS A 158 11.86 -5.14 3.10
N GLN A 159 11.81 -5.68 4.30
CA GLN A 159 11.09 -6.92 4.57
C GLN A 159 9.77 -6.73 5.34
N ASP A 160 9.58 -5.58 5.99
CA ASP A 160 8.37 -5.31 6.75
C ASP A 160 8.10 -3.81 6.89
N LEU A 161 6.86 -3.46 7.15
CA LEU A 161 6.46 -2.13 7.55
C LEU A 161 5.34 -2.17 8.60
N ALA A 162 5.19 -1.10 9.35
CA ALA A 162 4.12 -0.93 10.32
C ALA A 162 3.50 0.47 10.21
N PHE A 163 2.22 0.58 10.52
CA PHE A 163 1.54 1.86 10.69
C PHE A 163 1.42 2.22 12.17
N GLY A 164 1.55 3.48 12.49
CA GLY A 164 1.33 4.03 13.83
C GLY A 164 1.48 5.56 13.82
N ASN A 165 0.75 6.27 14.68
CA ASN A 165 0.87 7.73 14.85
C ASN A 165 0.75 8.53 13.54
N ASP A 166 -0.18 8.15 12.66
CA ASP A 166 -0.35 8.71 11.31
C ASP A 166 0.91 8.61 10.42
N GLN A 167 1.80 7.69 10.74
CA GLN A 167 3.03 7.43 10.01
C GLN A 167 3.11 5.97 9.54
N VAL A 168 3.92 5.74 8.52
CA VAL A 168 4.38 4.44 8.08
C VAL A 168 5.87 4.30 8.39
N TYR A 169 6.23 3.19 9.00
CA TYR A 169 7.59 2.84 9.43
C TYR A 169 8.06 1.68 8.58
N ILE A 170 9.11 1.85 7.80
CA ILE A 170 9.62 0.85 6.86
C ILE A 170 11.02 0.45 7.28
N ILE A 171 11.20 -0.83 7.60
CA ILE A 171 12.50 -1.37 7.98
C ILE A 171 13.22 -2.01 6.79
N SER A 172 14.50 -1.73 6.64
CA SER A 172 15.38 -2.40 5.67
C SER A 172 16.52 -3.11 6.40
N GLN A 173 16.87 -4.29 5.91
CA GLN A 173 17.93 -5.10 6.55
C GLN A 173 19.32 -4.48 6.38
N ASN A 174 19.60 -3.92 5.21
CA ASN A 174 20.93 -3.45 4.82
C ASN A 174 21.07 -1.92 4.74
N GLY A 175 20.03 -1.17 5.14
CA GLY A 175 20.07 0.30 5.16
C GLY A 175 20.45 0.91 3.82
N PRO A 176 21.46 1.82 3.79
CA PRO A 176 21.78 2.63 2.61
C PRO A 176 22.47 1.88 1.46
N LYS A 177 22.64 0.56 1.56
CA LYS A 177 23.20 -0.24 0.47
C LYS A 177 22.45 -0.01 -0.85
N ASN A 178 23.14 -0.06 -1.98
CA ASN A 178 22.62 0.13 -3.33
C ASN A 178 21.97 1.51 -3.58
N GLY A 179 22.34 2.53 -2.80
CA GLY A 179 21.82 3.90 -2.92
C GLY A 179 20.49 4.15 -2.21
N GLY A 180 20.13 3.30 -1.26
CA GLY A 180 18.99 3.53 -0.37
C GLY A 180 19.27 4.57 0.70
N GLU A 181 18.23 5.10 1.34
CA GLU A 181 18.37 6.17 2.33
C GLU A 181 18.82 5.66 3.70
N GLY A 182 18.23 4.55 4.18
CA GLY A 182 18.51 4.17 5.54
C GLY A 182 17.91 2.86 6.00
N LEU A 183 18.20 2.57 7.28
CA LEU A 183 17.77 1.36 7.96
C LEU A 183 16.28 1.40 8.30
N LEU A 184 15.83 2.52 8.86
CA LEU A 184 14.42 2.77 9.20
C LEU A 184 14.00 4.08 8.54
N THR A 185 13.03 3.98 7.64
CA THR A 185 12.40 5.13 6.99
C THR A 185 11.03 5.37 7.59
N ILE A 186 10.76 6.61 8.00
CA ILE A 186 9.49 7.04 8.55
C ILE A 186 8.90 8.09 7.63
N ALA A 187 7.65 7.87 7.19
CA ALA A 187 6.92 8.79 6.32
C ALA A 187 5.49 8.98 6.81
N SER A 188 4.83 10.05 6.35
CA SER A 188 3.40 10.24 6.58
C SER A 188 2.59 9.10 5.96
N SER A 189 1.64 8.52 6.69
CA SER A 189 0.85 7.37 6.20
C SER A 189 -0.13 7.74 5.09
N ASN A 190 -0.52 9.01 4.96
CA ASN A 190 -1.50 9.47 3.98
C ASN A 190 -0.89 10.22 2.80
N SER A 191 0.30 10.80 2.94
CA SER A 191 0.99 11.52 1.86
C SER A 191 2.29 10.87 1.40
N LEU A 192 2.84 9.89 2.13
CA LEU A 192 4.16 9.29 1.97
C LEU A 192 5.33 10.30 2.02
N GLU A 193 5.07 11.56 2.39
CA GLU A 193 6.14 12.51 2.61
C GLU A 193 7.07 12.03 3.72
N LYS A 194 8.35 12.04 3.44
CA LYS A 194 9.39 11.62 4.38
C LYS A 194 9.41 12.49 5.61
N VAL A 195 9.31 11.86 6.77
CA VAL A 195 9.43 12.52 8.08
C VAL A 195 10.85 12.39 8.62
N LYS A 196 11.39 11.16 8.59
CA LYS A 196 12.70 10.86 9.17
C LYS A 196 13.31 9.61 8.56
N VAL A 197 14.64 9.57 8.55
CA VAL A 197 15.42 8.36 8.29
C VAL A 197 16.35 8.15 9.48
N TYR A 198 16.38 6.92 9.98
CA TYR A 198 17.28 6.52 11.06
C TYR A 198 18.27 5.48 10.56
N ASN A 199 19.53 5.70 10.87
CA ASN A 199 20.65 4.78 10.62
C ASN A 199 21.43 4.57 11.91
N ASP A 200 21.81 3.35 12.20
CA ASP A 200 22.63 2.95 13.31
C ASP A 200 23.44 1.71 12.91
N GLU A 201 24.77 1.83 12.96
CA GLU A 201 25.66 0.75 12.52
C GLU A 201 25.57 -0.48 13.43
N THR A 202 25.40 -0.29 14.74
CA THR A 202 25.26 -1.40 15.69
C THR A 202 23.98 -2.18 15.42
N LEU A 203 22.87 -1.48 15.21
CA LEU A 203 21.60 -2.08 14.88
C LEU A 203 21.64 -2.74 13.48
N ALA A 204 22.28 -2.12 12.50
CA ALA A 204 22.45 -2.69 11.17
C ALA A 204 23.19 -4.04 11.19
N GLN A 205 24.20 -4.18 12.06
CA GLN A 205 24.92 -5.43 12.27
C GLN A 205 24.05 -6.55 12.83
N GLN A 206 22.90 -6.23 13.44
CA GLN A 206 21.94 -7.23 13.95
C GLN A 206 20.97 -7.73 12.87
N TRP A 207 20.98 -7.15 11.67
CA TRP A 207 20.12 -7.46 10.55
C TRP A 207 18.63 -7.37 10.91
N PRO A 208 18.09 -6.16 11.13
CA PRO A 208 16.68 -5.97 11.41
C PRO A 208 15.82 -6.34 10.20
N THR A 209 14.74 -7.05 10.42
CA THR A 209 13.92 -7.62 9.34
C THR A 209 12.44 -7.30 9.47
N HIS A 210 11.90 -7.30 10.69
CA HIS A 210 10.48 -7.06 10.93
C HIS A 210 10.27 -5.99 11.98
N ILE A 211 9.13 -5.29 11.88
CA ILE A 211 8.83 -4.12 12.68
C ILE A 211 7.40 -4.17 13.23
N ALA A 212 7.22 -3.71 14.45
CA ALA A 212 5.92 -3.35 15.00
C ALA A 212 6.02 -2.00 15.72
N VAL A 213 4.93 -1.24 15.71
CA VAL A 213 4.85 0.07 16.35
C VAL A 213 3.69 0.08 17.32
N LEU A 214 3.99 0.35 18.59
CA LEU A 214 3.01 0.46 19.68
C LEU A 214 3.15 1.84 20.31
N ARG A 215 2.20 2.73 20.05
CA ARG A 215 2.30 4.14 20.43
C ARG A 215 3.60 4.76 19.84
N ASP A 216 4.50 5.25 20.68
CA ASP A 216 5.82 5.81 20.32
C ASP A 216 6.96 4.79 20.32
N GLN A 217 6.66 3.54 20.67
CA GLN A 217 7.66 2.48 20.78
C GLN A 217 7.74 1.65 19.51
N ILE A 218 8.95 1.43 19.05
CA ILE A 218 9.29 0.66 17.88
C ILE A 218 9.96 -0.64 18.31
N TYR A 219 9.43 -1.76 17.84
CA TYR A 219 9.98 -3.09 18.07
C TYR A 219 10.54 -3.63 16.77
N LEU A 220 11.81 -4.02 16.77
CA LEU A 220 12.52 -4.54 15.62
C LEU A 220 12.97 -5.98 15.89
N ARG A 221 12.46 -6.91 15.11
CA ARG A 221 12.98 -8.27 15.11
C ARG A 221 14.24 -8.32 14.24
N THR A 222 15.31 -8.89 14.75
CA THR A 222 16.61 -9.01 14.11
C THR A 222 17.01 -10.46 13.88
N ASP A 223 17.81 -10.75 12.86
CA ASP A 223 18.27 -12.11 12.56
C ASP A 223 19.29 -12.63 13.59
N ARG A 224 20.02 -11.74 14.25
CA ARG A 224 21.18 -12.15 15.09
C ARG A 224 20.90 -12.17 16.58
N ASN A 225 19.98 -11.36 17.07
CA ASN A 225 19.82 -11.21 18.52
C ASN A 225 18.36 -10.93 18.97
N GLY A 226 17.38 -11.53 18.33
CA GLY A 226 15.97 -11.45 18.74
C GLY A 226 15.33 -10.09 18.49
N ILE A 227 14.61 -9.56 19.48
CA ILE A 227 13.77 -8.38 19.35
C ILE A 227 14.36 -7.23 20.13
N TYR A 228 14.44 -6.06 19.51
CA TYR A 228 14.88 -4.79 20.10
C TYR A 228 13.69 -3.86 20.27
N ARG A 229 13.72 -3.01 21.28
CA ARG A 229 12.76 -1.93 21.50
C ARG A 229 13.48 -0.59 21.56
N GLY A 230 12.93 0.41 20.91
CA GLY A 230 13.43 1.78 20.88
C GLY A 230 12.36 2.77 20.43
N THR A 231 12.79 3.94 19.97
CA THR A 231 11.91 5.00 19.44
C THR A 231 12.40 5.47 18.06
N ALA A 232 11.68 6.38 17.44
CA ALA A 232 12.09 7.04 16.19
C ALA A 232 13.42 7.83 16.33
N ASP A 233 13.83 8.15 17.57
CA ASP A 233 15.08 8.84 17.89
C ASP A 233 16.25 7.86 18.22
N GLY A 234 15.96 6.55 18.20
CA GLY A 234 16.93 5.51 18.51
C GLY A 234 16.77 4.91 19.91
N GLY A 235 17.88 4.59 20.56
CA GLY A 235 17.88 3.98 21.89
C GLY A 235 17.40 2.53 21.88
N PHE A 236 17.65 1.79 20.79
CA PHE A 236 17.26 0.40 20.66
C PHE A 236 18.01 -0.50 21.61
N VAL A 237 17.28 -1.21 22.46
CA VAL A 237 17.80 -2.18 23.42
C VAL A 237 17.16 -3.55 23.20
N SER A 238 17.96 -4.61 23.33
CA SER A 238 17.47 -6.00 23.18
C SER A 238 16.52 -6.36 24.31
N ILE A 239 15.45 -7.07 23.97
CA ILE A 239 14.49 -7.64 24.95
C ILE A 239 14.98 -9.03 25.36
N PRO A 240 15.26 -9.28 26.65
CA PRO A 240 15.67 -10.57 27.12
C PRO A 240 14.66 -11.67 26.81
N GLY A 241 15.14 -12.89 26.51
CA GLY A 241 14.29 -14.04 26.19
C GLY A 241 13.78 -14.11 24.77
N THR A 242 14.15 -13.16 23.88
CA THR A 242 13.67 -13.11 22.49
C THR A 242 14.69 -13.62 21.46
N SER A 243 15.88 -14.05 21.85
CA SER A 243 16.99 -14.42 20.95
C SER A 243 16.64 -15.50 19.91
N LYS A 244 15.63 -16.31 20.19
CA LYS A 244 15.13 -17.36 19.28
C LYS A 244 13.93 -16.94 18.43
N ALA A 245 13.54 -15.65 18.44
CA ALA A 245 12.46 -15.14 17.61
C ALA A 245 12.71 -15.43 16.14
N LYS A 246 11.75 -16.09 15.49
CA LYS A 246 11.84 -16.46 14.07
C LYS A 246 11.80 -15.24 13.17
N LYS A 247 12.37 -15.36 11.97
CA LYS A 247 12.29 -14.37 10.92
C LYS A 247 10.89 -14.32 10.31
N LEU A 248 9.94 -13.83 11.09
CA LEU A 248 8.52 -13.74 10.76
C LEU A 248 7.97 -12.43 11.30
N ARG A 249 6.88 -11.95 10.69
CA ARG A 249 6.14 -10.78 11.19
C ARG A 249 5.62 -11.07 12.60
N MET A 250 5.72 -10.08 13.48
CA MET A 250 5.12 -10.12 14.81
C MET A 250 3.63 -9.78 14.71
N ALA A 251 2.80 -10.48 15.48
CA ALA A 251 1.39 -10.14 15.63
C ALA A 251 1.19 -9.11 16.76
N GLN A 252 0.20 -8.24 16.63
CA GLN A 252 -0.11 -7.22 17.64
C GLN A 252 -1.57 -7.29 18.03
N ILE A 253 -1.86 -7.30 19.34
CA ILE A 253 -3.21 -7.17 19.89
C ILE A 253 -3.14 -6.22 21.10
N GLY A 254 -3.75 -5.04 20.97
CA GLY A 254 -3.62 -3.99 21.98
C GLY A 254 -2.16 -3.59 22.20
N GLU A 255 -1.70 -3.61 23.45
CA GLU A 255 -0.32 -3.26 23.82
C GLU A 255 0.63 -4.46 23.88
N ARG A 256 0.24 -5.58 23.31
CA ARG A 256 1.01 -6.82 23.32
C ARG A 256 1.45 -7.24 21.94
N LEU A 257 2.67 -7.71 21.86
CA LEU A 257 3.25 -8.34 20.67
C LEU A 257 3.35 -9.84 20.89
N PHE A 258 3.16 -10.58 19.80
CA PHE A 258 3.31 -12.03 19.78
C PHE A 258 4.35 -12.39 18.72
N ALA A 259 5.36 -13.17 19.12
CA ALA A 259 6.43 -13.61 18.24
C ALA A 259 6.59 -15.14 18.33
N LEU A 260 6.76 -15.78 17.18
CA LEU A 260 7.08 -17.19 17.10
C LEU A 260 8.58 -17.42 17.31
N THR A 261 8.94 -18.57 17.91
CA THR A 261 10.34 -18.92 18.13
C THR A 261 10.75 -20.22 17.43
N SER A 262 12.05 -20.38 17.24
CA SER A 262 12.64 -21.59 16.66
C SER A 262 12.58 -22.82 17.61
N ASP A 263 12.39 -22.60 18.90
CA ASP A 263 12.23 -23.64 19.93
C ASP A 263 10.77 -23.92 20.30
N SER A 264 9.87 -23.75 19.33
CA SER A 264 8.47 -24.17 19.40
C SER A 264 7.59 -23.36 20.36
N LYS A 265 7.85 -22.09 20.56
CA LYS A 265 7.06 -21.24 21.44
C LYS A 265 6.38 -20.09 20.69
N VAL A 266 5.31 -19.58 21.30
CA VAL A 266 4.76 -18.25 21.05
C VAL A 266 5.09 -17.38 22.24
N LEU A 267 5.81 -16.30 22.03
CA LEU A 267 6.11 -15.32 23.08
C LEU A 267 5.03 -14.26 23.10
N MET A 268 4.57 -13.88 24.29
CA MET A 268 3.79 -12.66 24.51
C MET A 268 4.72 -11.62 25.14
N ILE A 269 4.88 -10.49 24.46
CA ILE A 269 5.80 -9.41 24.85
C ILE A 269 4.98 -8.18 25.20
N GLN A 270 5.29 -7.58 26.35
CA GLN A 270 4.73 -6.31 26.78
C GLN A 270 5.84 -5.40 27.31
N GLY A 271 5.94 -4.19 26.77
CA GLY A 271 7.04 -3.30 27.09
C GLY A 271 8.39 -3.92 26.71
N THR A 272 9.27 -4.13 27.69
CA THR A 272 10.61 -4.71 27.51
C THR A 272 10.72 -6.16 28.01
N GLN A 273 9.61 -6.83 28.23
CA GLN A 273 9.58 -8.15 28.85
C GLN A 273 8.77 -9.17 28.05
N VAL A 274 9.24 -10.40 28.04
CA VAL A 274 8.42 -11.58 27.74
C VAL A 274 7.59 -11.88 28.97
N VAL A 275 6.26 -11.62 28.89
CA VAL A 275 5.35 -11.77 30.05
C VAL A 275 4.71 -13.14 30.10
N ARG A 276 4.60 -13.83 28.97
CA ARG A 276 4.08 -15.21 28.85
C ARG A 276 4.74 -15.94 27.70
N GLU A 277 4.79 -17.26 27.80
CA GLU A 277 5.19 -18.17 26.75
C GLU A 277 4.13 -19.27 26.60
N LEU A 278 3.79 -19.61 25.35
CA LEU A 278 2.98 -20.78 25.02
C LEU A 278 3.88 -21.81 24.34
N ASP A 279 4.13 -22.92 24.98
CA ASP A 279 4.89 -24.04 24.42
C ASP A 279 4.00 -24.88 23.50
N LEU A 280 4.42 -25.06 22.29
CA LEU A 280 3.74 -25.85 21.26
C LEU A 280 4.46 -27.17 20.96
N SER A 281 5.54 -27.49 21.70
CA SER A 281 6.34 -28.69 21.46
C SER A 281 5.47 -29.96 21.45
N PRO A 282 5.73 -30.92 20.55
CA PRO A 282 6.80 -30.96 19.54
C PRO A 282 6.48 -30.22 18.22
N ALA A 283 5.29 -29.62 18.08
CA ALA A 283 4.89 -28.91 16.88
C ALA A 283 5.74 -27.65 16.65
N LYS A 284 6.01 -27.31 15.39
CA LYS A 284 6.86 -26.18 15.02
C LYS A 284 6.00 -25.03 14.50
N PRO A 285 5.93 -23.89 15.21
CA PRO A 285 5.17 -22.76 14.73
C PRO A 285 5.73 -22.24 13.41
N SER A 286 4.86 -21.94 12.45
CA SER A 286 5.24 -21.58 11.08
C SER A 286 4.62 -20.28 10.57
N GLY A 287 3.52 -19.83 11.15
CA GLY A 287 2.86 -18.58 10.81
C GLY A 287 2.02 -18.07 11.96
N ILE A 288 1.80 -16.77 12.00
CA ILE A 288 0.96 -16.10 13.00
C ILE A 288 0.09 -15.05 12.31
N ALA A 289 -1.18 -14.95 12.68
CA ALA A 289 -2.11 -13.99 12.13
C ALA A 289 -3.06 -13.48 13.22
N VAL A 290 -3.54 -12.26 13.05
CA VAL A 290 -4.60 -11.67 13.86
C VAL A 290 -5.77 -11.34 12.94
N SER A 291 -6.97 -11.78 13.31
CA SER A 291 -8.18 -11.36 12.63
C SER A 291 -8.73 -10.06 13.25
N HIS A 292 -9.54 -9.35 12.47
CA HIS A 292 -10.11 -8.04 12.87
C HIS A 292 -10.95 -8.10 14.16
N ASP A 293 -11.43 -9.29 14.55
CA ASP A 293 -12.15 -9.56 15.80
C ASP A 293 -11.22 -9.87 16.98
N GLY A 294 -9.90 -9.65 16.83
CA GLY A 294 -8.90 -9.79 17.90
C GLY A 294 -8.49 -11.22 18.20
N LYS A 295 -8.86 -12.20 17.39
CA LYS A 295 -8.40 -13.59 17.55
C LYS A 295 -6.98 -13.76 17.09
N LEU A 296 -6.19 -14.52 17.84
CA LEU A 296 -4.83 -14.90 17.49
C LEU A 296 -4.83 -16.32 16.91
N TRP A 297 -4.24 -16.44 15.72
CA TRP A 297 -4.11 -17.69 14.99
C TRP A 297 -2.64 -18.05 14.81
N VAL A 298 -2.30 -19.30 15.04
CA VAL A 298 -0.94 -19.83 14.88
C VAL A 298 -1.00 -21.06 13.99
N SER A 299 -0.20 -21.08 12.92
CA SER A 299 0.01 -22.30 12.16
C SER A 299 1.25 -23.05 12.62
N THR A 300 1.24 -24.36 12.47
CA THR A 300 2.37 -25.23 12.79
C THR A 300 2.68 -26.19 11.64
N THR A 301 3.90 -26.71 11.68
CA THR A 301 4.33 -27.89 10.91
C THR A 301 4.70 -29.02 11.88
N SER A 302 4.65 -30.28 11.44
CA SER A 302 4.99 -31.45 12.26
C SER A 302 4.22 -31.56 13.59
N PRO A 303 2.90 -31.65 13.58
CA PRO A 303 2.00 -31.79 12.45
C PRO A 303 1.58 -30.42 11.85
N ASN A 304 1.12 -30.44 10.58
CA ASN A 304 0.47 -29.29 9.99
C ASN A 304 -0.86 -29.02 10.69
N ALA A 305 -1.00 -27.84 11.26
CA ALA A 305 -2.20 -27.49 11.99
C ALA A 305 -2.40 -25.97 12.02
N ILE A 306 -3.63 -25.55 12.30
CA ILE A 306 -3.99 -24.19 12.70
C ILE A 306 -4.53 -24.26 14.14
N LEU A 307 -4.01 -23.39 14.99
CA LEU A 307 -4.44 -23.22 16.36
C LEU A 307 -5.13 -21.89 16.53
N LYS A 308 -6.25 -21.89 17.25
CA LYS A 308 -6.87 -20.70 17.82
C LYS A 308 -6.30 -20.48 19.20
N VAL A 309 -5.72 -19.33 19.46
CA VAL A 309 -5.02 -19.02 20.72
C VAL A 309 -5.72 -17.88 21.44
N ASP A 310 -5.96 -18.05 22.75
CA ASP A 310 -6.40 -16.94 23.60
C ASP A 310 -5.22 -15.99 23.85
N PRO A 311 -5.32 -14.73 23.42
CA PRO A 311 -4.23 -13.76 23.54
C PRO A 311 -4.18 -13.05 24.91
N THR A 312 -4.94 -13.49 25.90
CA THR A 312 -5.00 -12.83 27.21
C THR A 312 -3.86 -13.31 28.14
N PRO A 313 -3.27 -12.42 28.97
CA PRO A 313 -2.18 -12.81 29.86
C PRO A 313 -2.57 -13.88 30.90
N ASP A 314 -3.81 -13.84 31.34
CA ASP A 314 -4.27 -14.76 32.40
C ASP A 314 -4.63 -16.16 31.86
N ASN A 315 -4.87 -16.27 30.55
CA ASN A 315 -5.25 -17.51 29.89
C ASN A 315 -4.56 -17.70 28.53
N PHE A 316 -3.24 -17.53 28.48
CA PHE A 316 -2.48 -17.66 27.23
C PHE A 316 -2.30 -19.13 26.85
N VAL A 317 -3.31 -19.70 26.17
CA VAL A 317 -3.39 -21.10 25.79
C VAL A 317 -3.96 -21.30 24.39
N ALA A 318 -3.68 -22.43 23.77
CA ALA A 318 -4.39 -22.88 22.58
C ALA A 318 -5.81 -23.35 22.99
N LEU A 319 -6.84 -22.69 22.45
CA LEU A 319 -8.24 -23.02 22.72
C LEU A 319 -8.72 -24.20 21.89
N ASP A 320 -8.26 -24.28 20.64
CA ASP A 320 -8.67 -25.31 19.69
C ASP A 320 -7.59 -25.50 18.62
N ARG A 321 -7.64 -26.63 17.91
CA ARG A 321 -6.61 -27.03 16.95
C ARG A 321 -7.21 -27.90 15.85
N HIS A 322 -7.01 -27.47 14.59
CA HIS A 322 -7.38 -28.24 13.41
C HIS A 322 -6.15 -28.76 12.68
N ILE A 323 -6.10 -30.07 12.45
CA ILE A 323 -5.05 -30.69 11.64
C ILE A 323 -5.35 -30.48 10.16
N LEU A 324 -4.32 -30.16 9.39
CA LEU A 324 -4.42 -29.90 7.96
C LEU A 324 -3.65 -30.96 7.16
N ASP A 325 -4.13 -31.24 5.96
CA ASP A 325 -3.41 -31.99 4.92
C ASP A 325 -2.40 -31.14 4.14
N LYS A 326 -2.43 -29.82 4.32
CA LYS A 326 -1.55 -28.83 3.68
C LYS A 326 -0.59 -28.21 4.68
N SER A 327 0.62 -27.90 4.23
CA SER A 327 1.61 -27.20 5.04
C SER A 327 1.47 -25.68 4.87
N ILE A 328 1.57 -24.96 5.97
CA ILE A 328 1.70 -23.50 6.02
C ILE A 328 3.12 -23.21 6.48
N SER A 329 4.03 -22.96 5.54
CA SER A 329 5.43 -22.71 5.83
C SER A 329 5.97 -21.53 5.01
N SER A 330 7.02 -20.91 5.51
CA SER A 330 7.80 -19.93 4.74
C SER A 330 8.78 -20.66 3.82
N GLY A 331 8.93 -20.15 2.59
CA GLY A 331 9.98 -20.61 1.68
C GLY A 331 11.23 -19.72 1.80
N TRP A 332 11.60 -19.12 0.70
CA TRP A 332 12.67 -18.11 0.65
C TRP A 332 12.28 -16.81 1.35
N SER A 333 10.97 -16.58 1.51
CA SER A 333 10.40 -15.43 2.18
C SER A 333 10.56 -15.53 3.70
N ALA A 334 10.68 -14.36 4.34
CA ALA A 334 10.74 -14.24 5.78
C ALA A 334 9.42 -14.53 6.50
N THR A 335 8.27 -14.34 5.82
CA THR A 335 6.93 -14.49 6.42
C THR A 335 6.12 -15.53 5.66
N SER A 336 5.46 -16.44 6.37
CA SER A 336 4.51 -17.38 5.76
C SER A 336 3.30 -16.63 5.20
N ALA A 337 2.81 -17.06 4.05
CA ALA A 337 1.55 -16.58 3.50
C ALA A 337 0.38 -17.21 4.27
N PHE A 338 0.06 -16.63 5.43
CA PHE A 338 -0.98 -17.07 6.36
C PHE A 338 -1.67 -15.87 6.97
N PHE A 339 -2.97 -15.70 6.69
CA PHE A 339 -3.75 -14.53 7.06
C PHE A 339 -5.17 -14.93 7.49
N ALA A 340 -5.80 -14.08 8.31
CA ALA A 340 -7.12 -14.34 8.87
C ALA A 340 -8.12 -13.22 8.54
N HIS A 341 -9.35 -13.64 8.21
CA HIS A 341 -10.51 -12.76 8.16
C HIS A 341 -11.67 -13.44 8.91
N GLY A 342 -11.87 -13.08 10.17
CA GLY A 342 -12.74 -13.83 11.09
C GLY A 342 -12.21 -15.24 11.31
N ASP A 343 -13.07 -16.25 11.18
CA ASP A 343 -12.72 -17.68 11.30
C ASP A 343 -12.22 -18.29 9.97
N LYS A 344 -12.04 -17.49 8.94
CA LYS A 344 -11.48 -17.92 7.65
C LYS A 344 -9.99 -17.61 7.57
N LEU A 345 -9.19 -18.66 7.43
CA LEU A 345 -7.73 -18.62 7.39
C LEU A 345 -7.28 -18.90 5.95
N TYR A 346 -6.67 -17.92 5.32
CA TYR A 346 -6.20 -18.02 3.94
C TYR A 346 -4.70 -18.22 3.91
N PHE A 347 -4.24 -19.12 3.05
CA PHE A 347 -2.82 -19.44 2.94
C PHE A 347 -2.45 -19.99 1.56
N THR A 348 -1.17 -19.95 1.26
CA THR A 348 -0.57 -20.68 0.15
C THR A 348 0.46 -21.64 0.71
N GLY A 349 0.52 -22.85 0.21
CA GLY A 349 1.58 -23.81 0.57
C GLY A 349 2.83 -23.63 -0.28
N GLN A 350 3.32 -22.40 -0.47
CA GLN A 350 4.37 -22.05 -1.44
C GLN A 350 4.01 -22.50 -2.85
N SER A 351 2.78 -22.26 -3.24
CA SER A 351 2.25 -22.64 -4.55
C SER A 351 1.36 -21.52 -5.11
N SER A 352 1.00 -21.62 -6.38
CA SER A 352 0.02 -20.71 -7.02
C SER A 352 -1.40 -20.88 -6.48
N VAL A 353 -1.62 -21.88 -5.63
CA VAL A 353 -2.95 -22.20 -5.11
C VAL A 353 -3.18 -21.50 -3.79
N ILE A 354 -4.24 -20.70 -3.74
CA ILE A 354 -4.76 -20.10 -2.51
C ILE A 354 -5.79 -21.06 -1.90
N TYR A 355 -5.59 -21.42 -0.65
CA TYR A 355 -6.51 -22.21 0.17
C TYR A 355 -7.19 -21.33 1.21
N CYS A 356 -8.41 -21.72 1.58
CA CYS A 356 -9.15 -21.20 2.74
C CYS A 356 -9.50 -22.36 3.66
N HIS A 357 -9.12 -22.24 4.93
CA HIS A 357 -9.62 -23.09 6.00
C HIS A 357 -10.67 -22.33 6.79
N ASP A 358 -11.90 -22.78 6.73
CA ASP A 358 -13.00 -22.28 7.56
C ASP A 358 -12.95 -23.02 8.92
N PHE A 359 -12.49 -22.31 9.95
CA PHE A 359 -12.28 -22.90 11.26
C PHE A 359 -13.60 -23.24 11.97
N ALA A 360 -14.70 -22.50 11.67
CA ALA A 360 -16.00 -22.79 12.26
C ALA A 360 -16.60 -24.11 11.74
N THR A 361 -16.31 -24.48 10.50
CA THR A 361 -16.81 -25.72 9.87
C THR A 361 -15.75 -26.82 9.75
N SER A 362 -14.52 -26.57 10.17
CA SER A 362 -13.36 -27.47 10.05
C SER A 362 -13.05 -27.90 8.60
N LYS A 363 -13.36 -27.05 7.63
CA LYS A 363 -13.23 -27.38 6.20
C LYS A 363 -12.14 -26.57 5.52
N THR A 364 -11.21 -27.28 4.86
CA THR A 364 -10.25 -26.66 3.94
C THR A 364 -10.72 -26.81 2.51
N SER A 365 -10.67 -25.71 1.75
CA SER A 365 -11.01 -25.71 0.33
C SER A 365 -10.00 -24.89 -0.48
N GLN A 366 -9.82 -25.25 -1.73
CA GLN A 366 -9.12 -24.42 -2.69
C GLN A 366 -10.01 -23.23 -3.07
N VAL A 367 -9.46 -22.02 -2.98
CA VAL A 367 -10.13 -20.81 -3.48
C VAL A 367 -9.87 -20.67 -4.97
N ILE A 368 -8.59 -20.66 -5.37
CA ILE A 368 -8.18 -20.55 -6.78
C ILE A 368 -6.73 -21.04 -6.96
N ASP A 369 -6.40 -21.55 -8.14
CA ASP A 369 -5.04 -21.57 -8.65
C ASP A 369 -4.86 -20.29 -9.50
N VAL A 370 -4.05 -19.34 -9.04
CA VAL A 370 -3.90 -18.05 -9.73
C VAL A 370 -3.33 -18.18 -11.13
N LYS A 371 -2.67 -19.29 -11.48
CA LYS A 371 -2.21 -19.57 -12.86
C LYS A 371 -3.35 -19.76 -13.84
N THR A 372 -4.54 -20.07 -13.36
CA THR A 372 -5.75 -20.20 -14.22
C THR A 372 -6.33 -18.84 -14.63
N ILE A 373 -5.86 -17.75 -14.02
CA ILE A 373 -6.29 -16.39 -14.36
C ILE A 373 -5.60 -15.97 -15.66
N ASP A 374 -6.40 -15.50 -16.62
CA ASP A 374 -5.87 -14.97 -17.87
C ASP A 374 -4.86 -13.84 -17.67
N GLY A 375 -3.72 -13.92 -18.36
CA GLY A 375 -2.60 -12.99 -18.25
C GLY A 375 -1.56 -13.33 -17.16
N VAL A 376 -1.75 -14.37 -16.34
CA VAL A 376 -0.81 -14.73 -15.26
C VAL A 376 0.29 -15.68 -15.76
N GLY A 377 -0.08 -16.83 -16.33
CA GLY A 377 0.85 -17.81 -16.88
C GLY A 377 2.01 -18.15 -15.94
N THR A 378 3.23 -18.16 -16.47
CA THR A 378 4.46 -18.45 -15.71
C THR A 378 4.87 -17.35 -14.74
N SER A 379 4.30 -16.15 -14.83
CA SER A 379 4.58 -15.06 -13.87
C SER A 379 4.21 -15.39 -12.43
N ALA A 380 3.50 -16.48 -12.16
CA ALA A 380 3.18 -16.97 -10.83
C ALA A 380 3.91 -18.26 -10.45
N ASN A 381 5.19 -18.40 -10.81
CA ASN A 381 5.99 -19.58 -10.47
C ASN A 381 6.71 -19.48 -9.13
N MET A 382 7.16 -18.27 -8.73
CA MET A 382 7.89 -18.05 -7.50
C MET A 382 7.01 -17.31 -6.49
N TYR A 383 6.98 -17.83 -5.26
CA TYR A 383 6.12 -17.36 -4.18
C TYR A 383 6.98 -16.80 -3.05
N TYR A 384 6.97 -15.48 -2.96
CA TYR A 384 7.80 -14.74 -2.02
C TYR A 384 6.91 -13.72 -1.31
N ASN A 385 6.43 -14.04 -0.10
CA ASN A 385 5.45 -13.27 0.68
C ASN A 385 4.16 -12.88 -0.10
N SER A 386 3.61 -13.82 -0.82
CA SER A 386 2.74 -13.58 -1.95
C SER A 386 1.30 -13.19 -1.61
N LEU A 387 0.84 -13.34 -0.38
CA LEU A 387 -0.57 -13.19 -0.01
C LEU A 387 -0.76 -12.07 1.01
N GLY A 388 -1.89 -11.39 0.93
CA GLY A 388 -2.44 -10.49 1.95
C GLY A 388 -3.95 -10.53 1.91
N ILE A 389 -4.60 -10.12 3.00
CA ILE A 389 -6.06 -10.03 3.08
C ILE A 389 -6.43 -8.66 3.63
N ASP A 390 -7.26 -7.95 2.88
CA ASP A 390 -7.82 -6.69 3.35
C ASP A 390 -8.73 -6.96 4.56
N PRO A 391 -8.41 -6.45 5.75
CA PRO A 391 -9.18 -6.71 6.95
C PRO A 391 -10.61 -6.14 6.90
N ALA A 392 -10.86 -5.13 6.07
CA ALA A 392 -12.15 -4.50 5.92
C ALA A 392 -13.06 -5.22 4.92
N THR A 393 -12.51 -5.68 3.79
CA THR A 393 -13.29 -6.23 2.69
C THR A 393 -13.18 -7.76 2.55
N GLY A 394 -12.13 -8.37 3.10
CA GLY A 394 -11.80 -9.78 2.88
C GLY A 394 -11.25 -10.06 1.48
N GLU A 395 -10.92 -9.03 0.70
CA GLU A 395 -10.28 -9.19 -0.61
C GLU A 395 -8.87 -9.75 -0.47
N LEU A 396 -8.49 -10.60 -1.42
CA LEU A 396 -7.21 -11.28 -1.46
C LEU A 396 -6.26 -10.52 -2.37
N TYR A 397 -5.09 -10.19 -1.85
CA TYR A 397 -3.99 -9.56 -2.58
C TYR A 397 -2.89 -10.59 -2.79
N TYR A 398 -2.43 -10.74 -4.01
CA TYR A 398 -1.44 -11.74 -4.36
C TYR A 398 -0.37 -11.17 -5.29
N ALA A 399 0.90 -11.49 -5.03
CA ALA A 399 2.03 -11.11 -5.87
C ALA A 399 2.98 -12.28 -6.07
N ALA A 400 3.51 -12.42 -7.29
CA ALA A 400 4.46 -13.46 -7.64
C ALA A 400 5.31 -13.03 -8.85
N PHE A 401 6.33 -13.82 -9.16
CA PHE A 401 7.19 -13.63 -10.33
C PHE A 401 7.61 -14.98 -10.93
N GLU A 402 8.16 -14.98 -12.14
CA GLU A 402 8.50 -16.21 -12.86
C GLU A 402 9.71 -16.91 -12.26
N ASP A 403 10.85 -16.22 -12.16
CA ASP A 403 12.09 -16.73 -11.58
C ASP A 403 13.04 -15.58 -11.18
N PHE A 404 14.15 -15.91 -10.52
CA PHE A 404 15.12 -14.92 -10.04
C PHE A 404 15.84 -14.15 -11.14
N SER A 405 15.85 -14.63 -12.38
CA SER A 405 16.49 -13.95 -13.52
C SER A 405 15.55 -12.99 -14.24
N THR A 406 14.24 -13.20 -14.10
CA THR A 406 13.19 -12.43 -14.79
C THR A 406 12.24 -11.70 -13.84
N TYR A 407 12.52 -11.70 -12.52
CA TYR A 407 11.64 -11.19 -11.46
C TYR A 407 11.07 -9.78 -11.72
N ASN A 408 11.86 -8.89 -12.33
CA ASN A 408 11.47 -7.52 -12.64
C ASN A 408 10.81 -7.33 -14.02
N LYS A 409 10.75 -8.41 -14.82
CA LYS A 409 10.17 -8.39 -16.18
C LYS A 409 8.89 -9.21 -16.28
N LYS A 410 8.86 -10.34 -15.56
CA LYS A 410 7.76 -11.29 -15.55
C LYS A 410 7.27 -11.49 -14.11
N ASN A 411 6.43 -10.59 -13.68
CA ASN A 411 5.79 -10.64 -12.37
C ASN A 411 4.36 -10.15 -12.48
N VAL A 412 3.52 -10.56 -11.53
CA VAL A 412 2.13 -10.15 -11.44
C VAL A 412 1.79 -9.72 -10.01
N THR A 413 0.91 -8.75 -9.92
CA THR A 413 0.26 -8.33 -8.69
C THR A 413 -1.23 -8.24 -8.98
N MET A 414 -2.05 -8.85 -8.12
CA MET A 414 -3.48 -8.93 -8.35
C MET A 414 -4.28 -8.74 -7.07
N VAL A 415 -5.53 -8.33 -7.25
CA VAL A 415 -6.56 -8.30 -6.21
C VAL A 415 -7.72 -9.16 -6.67
N LEU A 416 -8.18 -10.03 -5.77
CA LEU A 416 -9.26 -10.98 -5.99
C LEU A 416 -10.32 -10.78 -4.91
N LYS A 417 -11.57 -11.08 -5.22
CA LYS A 417 -12.60 -11.31 -4.21
C LYS A 417 -12.25 -12.56 -3.38
N ALA A 418 -12.88 -12.71 -2.22
CA ALA A 418 -12.72 -13.87 -1.36
C ALA A 418 -13.06 -15.23 -2.03
N ASP A 419 -13.83 -15.21 -3.12
CA ASP A 419 -14.17 -16.36 -3.94
C ASP A 419 -13.19 -16.64 -5.11
N GLY A 420 -12.14 -15.82 -5.23
CA GLY A 420 -11.14 -15.91 -6.29
C GLY A 420 -11.44 -15.10 -7.56
N THR A 421 -12.58 -14.41 -7.62
CA THR A 421 -12.92 -13.56 -8.79
C THR A 421 -11.93 -12.40 -8.92
N LYS A 422 -11.31 -12.25 -10.10
CA LYS A 422 -10.33 -11.18 -10.37
C LYS A 422 -10.99 -9.79 -10.36
N LEU A 423 -10.44 -8.89 -9.55
CA LEU A 423 -10.78 -7.47 -9.50
C LEU A 423 -9.76 -6.60 -10.22
N LEU A 424 -8.48 -6.89 -10.01
CA LEU A 424 -7.34 -6.14 -10.56
C LEU A 424 -6.22 -7.12 -10.91
N LEU A 425 -5.54 -6.85 -12.01
CA LEU A 425 -4.26 -7.49 -12.36
C LEU A 425 -3.33 -6.44 -12.94
N LYS A 426 -2.09 -6.44 -12.49
CA LYS A 426 -1.03 -5.57 -12.98
C LYS A 426 0.27 -6.34 -13.07
N GLU A 427 0.97 -6.18 -14.19
CA GLU A 427 2.29 -6.75 -14.43
C GLU A 427 3.38 -5.72 -14.16
N LYS A 428 4.59 -6.19 -13.85
CA LYS A 428 5.83 -5.40 -13.75
C LYS A 428 5.79 -4.29 -12.69
N VAL A 429 5.09 -4.54 -11.58
CA VAL A 429 4.94 -3.60 -10.47
C VAL A 429 5.42 -4.18 -9.13
N ASN A 430 6.15 -5.29 -9.16
CA ASN A 430 6.79 -5.83 -7.95
C ASN A 430 8.24 -6.27 -8.22
N SER A 431 9.02 -6.32 -7.15
CA SER A 431 10.40 -6.80 -7.13
C SER A 431 10.69 -7.46 -5.78
N PHE A 432 10.59 -8.80 -5.72
CA PHE A 432 10.69 -9.58 -4.49
C PHE A 432 9.66 -9.12 -3.43
N PRO A 433 8.37 -9.42 -3.60
CA PRO A 433 7.30 -8.89 -2.74
C PRO A 433 7.47 -9.35 -1.29
N ALA A 434 7.65 -8.40 -0.36
CA ALA A 434 7.80 -8.65 1.06
C ALA A 434 6.46 -8.81 1.78
N GLY A 435 5.38 -8.27 1.23
CA GLY A 435 4.03 -8.42 1.75
C GLY A 435 3.12 -7.24 1.44
N PHE A 436 1.84 -7.48 1.67
CA PHE A 436 0.80 -6.46 1.54
C PHE A 436 0.48 -5.84 2.90
N PHE A 437 0.27 -4.53 2.91
CA PHE A 437 0.00 -3.73 4.10
C PHE A 437 -1.15 -2.79 3.82
N PHE A 438 -2.23 -2.97 4.55
CA PHE A 438 -3.47 -2.23 4.36
C PHE A 438 -3.43 -0.92 5.14
N ILE A 439 -3.71 0.17 4.46
CA ILE A 439 -3.68 1.50 5.07
C ILE A 439 -4.85 1.61 6.04
N PRO A 440 -4.60 1.89 7.33
CA PRO A 440 -5.68 2.05 8.30
C PRO A 440 -6.59 3.20 7.90
N ASN A 441 -7.89 2.94 7.74
CA ASN A 441 -8.86 3.99 7.48
C ASN A 441 -9.09 4.85 8.74
N ALA A 442 -9.71 6.04 8.58
CA ALA A 442 -9.92 6.98 9.69
C ALA A 442 -10.69 6.34 10.88
N ALA A 443 -11.62 5.41 10.61
CA ALA A 443 -12.38 4.71 11.64
C ALA A 443 -11.51 3.69 12.40
N SER A 444 -10.58 3.01 11.75
CA SER A 444 -9.66 2.06 12.41
C SER A 444 -8.56 2.75 13.20
N ARG A 445 -8.16 3.98 12.80
CA ARG A 445 -7.17 4.79 13.52
C ARG A 445 -7.67 5.22 14.91
N THR A 446 -8.97 5.47 15.06
CA THR A 446 -9.57 5.83 16.36
C THR A 446 -9.78 4.63 17.27
N GLY A 447 -9.85 3.40 16.73
CA GLY A 447 -10.00 2.15 17.49
C GLY A 447 -8.71 1.60 18.09
N ALA A 448 -7.54 1.98 17.52
CA ALA A 448 -6.24 1.57 18.03
C ALA A 448 -5.84 2.26 19.36
N ASN A 449 -6.62 3.23 19.81
CA ASN A 449 -6.44 3.95 21.08
C ASN A 449 -7.43 3.53 22.17
N ARG A 450 -8.10 2.37 22.06
CA ARG A 450 -8.99 1.85 23.11
C ARG A 450 -8.50 0.51 23.63
#